data_302ffde7b93688fb8ea580abd97c3e30
#
_entry.id   302ffde7b93688fb8ea580abd97c3e30
#
_cell.length_a   1.000
_cell.length_b   1.000
_cell.length_c   1.000
_cell.angle_alpha   90.00
_cell.angle_beta   90.00
_cell.angle_gamma   90.00
#
_symmetry.space_group_name_H-M   'P 1'
#
loop_
_entity.id
_entity.type
_entity.pdbx_description
1 polymer ?
#
loop_
_entity_poly.entity_id
_entity_poly.type
_entity_poly.pdbx_seq_one_letter_code
_entity_poly.pdbx_strand_id
1 'polypeptide(L)'
;MEIVLSNSSGVPIYEQIASQIRSCILSGELDPGEALPSIRGLAATLRISAITTKRAFAELEAQGLIETVPGKGSFVAGIDPELLQEERLRRVEQALSRVLLEAREAQLGRQELVEMLDLRFEEE
;
A
#
# COMPACT_ATOMS: atom_id res chain seq x y z
N MET A 1 9.19 -7.05 4.73
CA MET A 1 8.25 -6.77 3.62
C MET A 1 8.08 -8.03 2.78
N GLU A 2 6.89 -8.48 2.63
CA GLU A 2 6.57 -9.63 1.81
C GLU A 2 5.51 -9.22 0.78
N ILE A 3 5.77 -9.50 -0.50
CA ILE A 3 4.86 -9.16 -1.58
C ILE A 3 4.22 -10.43 -2.12
N VAL A 4 2.88 -10.42 -2.17
CA VAL A 4 2.09 -11.55 -2.67
C VAL A 4 1.37 -11.11 -3.94
N LEU A 5 1.60 -11.82 -5.05
CA LEU A 5 1.01 -11.49 -6.33
C LEU A 5 -0.12 -12.44 -6.70
N SER A 6 -1.13 -11.90 -7.38
CA SER A 6 -2.27 -12.68 -7.86
C SER A 6 -2.49 -12.40 -9.35
N ASN A 7 -2.51 -13.46 -10.16
CA ASN A 7 -2.80 -13.35 -11.59
C ASN A 7 -4.32 -13.26 -11.87
N SER A 8 -5.13 -13.61 -10.88
CA SER A 8 -6.59 -13.66 -11.05
C SER A 8 -7.34 -12.40 -10.59
N SER A 9 -6.63 -11.45 -9.96
CA SER A 9 -7.27 -10.26 -9.39
C SER A 9 -7.74 -9.23 -10.43
N GLY A 10 -7.21 -9.29 -11.66
CA GLY A 10 -7.49 -8.28 -12.68
C GLY A 10 -6.68 -6.99 -12.52
N VAL A 11 -5.94 -6.84 -11.43
CA VAL A 11 -5.06 -5.69 -11.21
C VAL A 11 -3.70 -5.97 -11.85
N PRO A 12 -3.14 -5.02 -12.62
CA PRO A 12 -1.81 -5.21 -13.23
C PRO A 12 -0.75 -5.53 -12.16
N ILE A 13 0.20 -6.38 -12.51
CA ILE A 13 1.23 -6.82 -11.57
C ILE A 13 2.03 -5.64 -10.99
N TYR A 14 2.42 -4.67 -11.84
CA TYR A 14 3.16 -3.51 -11.34
C TYR A 14 2.38 -2.73 -10.27
N GLU A 15 1.06 -2.63 -10.43
CA GLU A 15 0.20 -1.94 -9.46
C GLU A 15 0.08 -2.73 -8.16
N GLN A 16 0.04 -4.05 -8.23
CA GLN A 16 0.05 -4.89 -7.04
C GLN A 16 1.33 -4.70 -6.23
N ILE A 17 2.47 -4.59 -6.91
CA ILE A 17 3.75 -4.35 -6.26
C ILE A 17 3.77 -2.96 -5.62
N ALA A 18 3.42 -1.94 -6.39
CA ALA A 18 3.41 -0.55 -5.92
C ALA A 18 2.47 -0.37 -4.72
N SER A 19 1.28 -0.95 -4.80
CA SER A 19 0.28 -0.88 -3.73
C SER A 19 0.78 -1.50 -2.42
N GLN A 20 1.44 -2.65 -2.50
CA GLN A 20 1.93 -3.33 -1.30
C GLN A 20 3.11 -2.61 -0.68
N ILE A 21 4.04 -2.10 -1.48
CA ILE A 21 5.15 -1.29 -0.97
C ILE A 21 4.62 0.01 -0.35
N ARG A 22 3.68 0.67 -1.01
CA ARG A 22 3.03 1.88 -0.49
C ARG A 22 2.40 1.60 0.87
N SER A 23 1.71 0.49 1.02
CA SER A 23 1.11 0.10 2.29
C SER A 23 2.14 -0.10 3.39
N CYS A 24 3.27 -0.72 3.06
CA CYS A 24 4.35 -0.91 4.03
C CYS A 24 4.96 0.42 4.48
N ILE A 25 5.08 1.38 3.57
CA ILE A 25 5.60 2.70 3.90
C ILE A 25 4.61 3.47 4.77
N LEU A 26 3.33 3.46 4.39
CA LEU A 26 2.30 4.20 5.12
C LEU A 26 2.02 3.62 6.50
N SER A 27 2.15 2.30 6.67
CA SER A 27 1.94 1.64 7.96
C SER A 27 3.12 1.76 8.92
N GLY A 28 4.29 2.16 8.41
CA GLY A 28 5.52 2.21 9.21
C GLY A 28 6.30 0.91 9.25
N GLU A 29 5.87 -0.13 8.52
CA GLU A 29 6.64 -1.36 8.39
C GLU A 29 8.00 -1.10 7.75
N LEU A 30 8.04 -0.16 6.80
CA LEU A 30 9.27 0.35 6.22
C LEU A 30 9.49 1.78 6.72
N ASP A 31 10.64 2.02 7.32
CA ASP A 31 10.97 3.33 7.88
C ASP A 31 11.59 4.26 6.83
N PRO A 32 11.45 5.58 7.00
CA PRO A 32 12.15 6.53 6.14
C PRO A 32 13.65 6.24 6.09
N GLY A 33 14.22 6.24 4.90
CA GLY A 33 15.63 5.95 4.69
C GLY A 33 15.97 4.48 4.58
N GLU A 34 15.04 3.59 4.85
CA GLU A 34 15.28 2.15 4.74
C GLU A 34 15.47 1.75 3.29
N ALA A 35 16.45 0.88 3.04
CA ALA A 35 16.74 0.40 1.69
C ALA A 35 15.68 -0.61 1.23
N LEU A 36 15.24 -0.45 -0.02
CA LEU A 36 14.37 -1.41 -0.67
C LEU A 36 15.21 -2.48 -1.39
N PRO A 37 14.65 -3.65 -1.66
CA PRO A 37 15.33 -4.62 -2.51
C PRO A 37 15.65 -3.99 -3.87
N SER A 38 16.70 -4.44 -4.52
CA SER A 38 16.99 -3.97 -5.88
C SER A 38 15.90 -4.42 -6.83
N ILE A 39 15.72 -3.66 -7.92
CA ILE A 39 14.71 -4.01 -8.94
C ILE A 39 14.94 -5.43 -9.46
N ARG A 40 16.19 -5.77 -9.78
CA ARG A 40 16.52 -7.11 -10.29
C ARG A 40 16.33 -8.18 -9.23
N GLY A 41 16.71 -7.89 -7.98
CA GLY A 41 16.54 -8.82 -6.88
C GLY A 41 15.07 -9.11 -6.60
N LEU A 42 14.24 -8.08 -6.56
CA LEU A 42 12.82 -8.25 -6.34
C LEU A 42 12.15 -8.97 -7.51
N ALA A 43 12.51 -8.62 -8.75
CA ALA A 43 11.99 -9.29 -9.94
C ALA A 43 12.31 -10.78 -9.92
N ALA A 44 13.53 -11.14 -9.54
CA ALA A 44 13.95 -12.54 -9.44
C ALA A 44 13.17 -13.27 -8.34
N THR A 45 13.02 -12.65 -7.17
CA THR A 45 12.27 -13.23 -6.06
C THR A 45 10.81 -13.48 -6.43
N LEU A 46 10.18 -12.53 -7.11
CA LEU A 46 8.78 -12.62 -7.51
C LEU A 46 8.56 -13.36 -8.83
N ARG A 47 9.64 -13.72 -9.52
CA ARG A 47 9.59 -14.41 -10.83
C ARG A 47 8.80 -13.61 -11.87
N ILE A 48 9.12 -12.33 -11.96
CA ILE A 48 8.51 -11.41 -12.93
C ILE A 48 9.61 -10.66 -13.68
N SER A 49 9.23 -9.87 -14.70
CA SER A 49 10.21 -9.11 -15.46
C SER A 49 10.75 -7.92 -14.66
N ALA A 50 12.00 -7.57 -14.93
CA ALA A 50 12.60 -6.39 -14.32
C ALA A 50 11.90 -5.10 -14.80
N ILE A 51 11.35 -5.11 -16.02
CA ILE A 51 10.61 -3.97 -16.57
C ILE A 51 9.35 -3.69 -15.74
N THR A 52 8.61 -4.73 -15.38
CA THR A 52 7.40 -4.61 -14.55
C THR A 52 7.75 -4.07 -13.16
N THR A 53 8.82 -4.59 -12.56
CA THR A 53 9.29 -4.13 -11.24
C THR A 53 9.76 -2.67 -11.32
N LYS A 54 10.49 -2.32 -12.37
CA LYS A 54 10.95 -0.94 -12.59
C LYS A 54 9.77 0.02 -12.71
N ARG A 55 8.70 -0.39 -13.38
CA ARG A 55 7.49 0.44 -13.51
C ARG A 55 6.84 0.70 -12.16
N ALA A 56 6.79 -0.31 -11.29
CA ALA A 56 6.26 -0.15 -9.94
C ALA A 56 7.08 0.86 -9.14
N PHE A 57 8.41 0.74 -9.20
CA PHE A 57 9.30 1.66 -8.50
C PHE A 57 9.21 3.09 -9.05
N ALA A 58 9.10 3.24 -10.38
CA ALA A 58 8.93 4.56 -10.99
C ALA A 58 7.66 5.25 -10.52
N GLU A 59 6.57 4.50 -10.35
CA GLU A 59 5.32 5.04 -9.85
C GLU A 59 5.44 5.50 -8.40
N LEU A 60 6.09 4.69 -7.55
CA LEU A 60 6.33 5.06 -6.16
C LEU A 60 7.22 6.29 -6.05
N GLU A 61 8.23 6.41 -6.92
CA GLU A 61 9.12 7.56 -6.96
C GLU A 61 8.35 8.82 -7.39
N ALA A 62 7.48 8.70 -8.41
CA ALA A 62 6.64 9.81 -8.85
C ALA A 62 5.69 10.30 -7.75
N GLN A 63 5.28 9.41 -6.85
CA GLN A 63 4.43 9.75 -5.71
C GLN A 63 5.23 10.28 -4.51
N GLY A 64 6.55 10.36 -4.62
CA GLY A 64 7.39 10.86 -3.54
C GLY A 64 7.58 9.90 -2.37
N LEU A 65 7.26 8.62 -2.56
CA LEU A 65 7.35 7.61 -1.51
C LEU A 65 8.71 6.95 -1.42
N ILE A 66 9.44 6.90 -2.52
CA ILE A 66 10.80 6.36 -2.57
C ILE A 66 11.73 7.30 -3.34
N GLU A 67 13.02 7.15 -3.11
CA GLU A 67 14.06 7.87 -3.81
C GLU A 67 15.07 6.88 -4.37
N THR A 68 15.47 7.09 -5.62
CA THR A 68 16.50 6.28 -6.24
C THR A 68 17.83 7.06 -6.24
N VAL A 69 18.86 6.44 -5.68
CA VAL A 69 20.20 7.02 -5.64
C VAL A 69 21.06 6.23 -6.61
N PRO A 70 21.54 6.86 -7.70
CA PRO A 70 22.36 6.16 -8.70
C PRO A 70 23.54 5.43 -8.07
N GLY A 71 23.72 4.16 -8.42
CA GLY A 71 24.79 3.33 -7.89
C GLY A 71 24.59 2.78 -6.49
N LYS A 72 23.52 3.21 -5.79
CA LYS A 72 23.26 2.77 -4.41
C LYS A 72 21.94 2.05 -4.24
N GLY A 73 20.93 2.33 -5.07
CA GLY A 73 19.63 1.68 -5.02
C GLY A 73 18.48 2.62 -4.69
N SER A 74 17.38 2.03 -4.27
CA SER A 74 16.17 2.77 -3.91
C SER A 74 15.92 2.70 -2.41
N PHE A 75 15.44 3.80 -1.85
CA PHE A 75 15.24 3.97 -0.41
C PHE A 75 13.88 4.61 -0.16
N VAL A 76 13.31 4.31 0.99
CA VAL A 76 12.07 4.97 1.43
C VAL A 76 12.38 6.45 1.64
N ALA A 77 11.57 7.33 1.03
CA ALA A 77 11.77 8.77 1.11
C ALA A 77 11.47 9.29 2.52
N GLY A 78 12.10 10.43 2.85
CA GLY A 78 11.79 11.14 4.09
C GLY A 78 10.49 11.92 3.91
N ILE A 79 9.37 11.35 4.30
CA ILE A 79 8.05 11.95 4.15
C ILE A 79 7.73 12.80 5.37
N ASP A 80 7.21 14.01 5.15
CA ASP A 80 6.73 14.89 6.22
C ASP A 80 5.68 14.13 7.05
N PRO A 81 5.85 14.06 8.40
CA PRO A 81 4.89 13.35 9.25
C PRO A 81 3.45 13.84 9.10
N GLU A 82 3.24 15.13 8.86
CA GLU A 82 1.89 15.66 8.67
C GLU A 82 1.27 15.15 7.37
N LEU A 83 2.04 15.12 6.28
CA LEU A 83 1.57 14.61 5.00
C LEU A 83 1.29 13.12 5.09
N LEU A 84 2.12 12.39 5.83
CA LEU A 84 1.92 10.96 6.05
C LEU A 84 0.61 10.72 6.80
N GLN A 85 0.34 11.51 7.84
CA GLN A 85 -0.89 11.38 8.61
C GLN A 85 -2.12 11.72 7.78
N GLU A 86 -2.05 12.76 6.94
CA GLU A 86 -3.13 13.11 6.02
C GLU A 86 -3.44 11.95 5.07
N GLU A 87 -2.41 11.32 4.52
CA GLU A 87 -2.59 10.19 3.60
C GLU A 87 -3.22 8.99 4.31
N ARG A 88 -2.82 8.73 5.56
CA ARG A 88 -3.41 7.66 6.38
C ARG A 88 -4.90 7.91 6.62
N LEU A 89 -5.26 9.15 6.97
CA LEU A 89 -6.65 9.53 7.18
C LEU A 89 -7.47 9.41 5.88
N ARG A 90 -6.90 9.83 4.76
CA ARG A 90 -7.55 9.71 3.46
C ARG A 90 -7.88 8.27 3.13
N ARG A 91 -6.96 7.35 3.43
CA ARG A 91 -7.18 5.91 3.19
C ARG A 91 -8.29 5.36 4.07
N VAL A 92 -8.37 5.79 5.31
CA VAL A 92 -9.47 5.40 6.22
C VAL A 92 -10.80 5.90 5.68
N GLU A 93 -10.85 7.17 5.25
CA GLU A 93 -12.08 7.73 4.68
C GLU A 93 -12.54 6.98 3.43
N GLN A 94 -11.61 6.60 2.55
CA GLN A 94 -11.94 5.81 1.37
C GLN A 94 -12.47 4.42 1.75
N ALA A 95 -11.87 3.80 2.75
CA ALA A 95 -12.33 2.50 3.23
C ALA A 95 -13.74 2.59 3.83
N LEU A 96 -14.01 3.67 4.57
CA LEU A 96 -15.37 3.92 5.11
C LEU A 96 -16.39 4.09 4.00
N SER A 97 -16.02 4.80 2.92
CA SER A 97 -16.92 4.95 1.78
C SER A 97 -17.29 3.61 1.16
N ARG A 98 -16.30 2.71 1.03
CA ARG A 98 -16.57 1.35 0.53
C ARG A 98 -17.46 0.58 1.49
N VAL A 99 -17.22 0.69 2.80
CA VAL A 99 -18.06 0.04 3.82
C VAL A 99 -19.50 0.51 3.69
N LEU A 100 -19.73 1.81 3.50
CA LEU A 100 -21.07 2.36 3.36
C LEU A 100 -21.79 1.84 2.12
N LEU A 101 -21.07 1.67 1.00
CA LEU A 101 -21.66 1.09 -0.20
C LEU A 101 -22.09 -0.36 0.04
N GLU A 102 -21.21 -1.15 0.65
CA GLU A 102 -21.54 -2.54 0.98
C GLU A 102 -22.71 -2.64 1.96
N ALA A 103 -22.72 -1.75 2.94
CA ALA A 103 -23.80 -1.71 3.94
C ALA A 103 -25.16 -1.42 3.30
N ARG A 104 -25.19 -0.51 2.32
CA ARG A 104 -26.44 -0.19 1.60
C ARG A 104 -26.95 -1.39 0.84
N GLU A 105 -26.05 -2.11 0.17
CA GLU A 105 -26.40 -3.33 -0.56
C GLU A 105 -26.92 -4.42 0.38
N ALA A 106 -26.35 -4.53 1.57
CA ALA A 106 -26.76 -5.48 2.59
C ALA A 106 -27.95 -4.98 3.42
N GLN A 107 -28.44 -3.76 3.16
CA GLN A 107 -29.53 -3.13 3.90
C GLN A 107 -29.24 -2.96 5.39
N LEU A 108 -27.98 -2.71 5.72
CA LEU A 108 -27.56 -2.42 7.08
C LEU A 108 -27.65 -0.92 7.38
N GLY A 109 -28.19 -0.58 8.53
CA GLY A 109 -28.29 0.79 8.99
C GLY A 109 -27.09 1.19 9.85
N ARG A 110 -27.06 2.45 10.23
CA ARG A 110 -25.98 3.01 11.05
C ARG A 110 -25.78 2.25 12.36
N GLN A 111 -26.87 1.96 13.06
CA GLN A 111 -26.82 1.28 14.36
C GLN A 111 -26.12 -0.07 14.24
N GLU A 112 -26.49 -0.83 13.22
CA GLU A 112 -25.92 -2.15 12.97
C GLU A 112 -24.42 -2.07 12.64
N LEU A 113 -24.03 -1.08 11.87
CA LEU A 113 -22.61 -0.86 11.53
C LEU A 113 -21.78 -0.48 12.76
N VAL A 114 -22.34 0.38 13.62
CA VAL A 114 -21.68 0.78 14.87
C VAL A 114 -21.46 -0.44 15.77
N GLU A 115 -22.46 -1.30 15.88
CA GLU A 115 -22.36 -2.53 16.67
C GLU A 115 -21.27 -3.46 16.12
N MET A 116 -21.21 -3.61 14.80
CA MET A 116 -20.19 -4.42 14.16
C MET A 116 -18.79 -3.86 14.44
N LEU A 117 -18.66 -2.54 14.38
CA LEU A 117 -17.40 -1.86 14.64
C LEU A 117 -16.95 -2.05 16.10
N ASP A 118 -17.88 -1.88 17.04
CA ASP A 118 -17.60 -2.06 18.46
C ASP A 118 -17.10 -3.47 18.75
N LEU A 119 -17.74 -4.49 18.15
CA LEU A 119 -17.32 -5.87 18.31
C LEU A 119 -15.89 -6.10 17.82
N ARG A 120 -15.51 -5.48 16.70
CA ARG A 120 -14.17 -5.62 16.19
C ARG A 120 -13.12 -4.99 17.10
N PHE A 121 -13.42 -3.85 17.70
CA PHE A 121 -12.52 -3.24 18.66
C PHE A 121 -12.34 -4.10 19.91
N GLU A 122 -13.36 -4.81 20.34
CA GLU A 122 -13.30 -5.71 21.48
C GLU A 122 -12.43 -6.95 21.21
N GLU A 123 -12.34 -7.39 19.95
CA GLU A 123 -11.56 -8.54 19.54
C GLU A 123 -10.06 -8.25 19.44
N GLU A 124 -9.67 -6.99 19.39
CA GLU A 124 -8.27 -6.57 19.30
C GLU A 124 -7.64 -6.24 20.69
#